data_9a5df8eab7a82c8881f635875fec89de
#
_entry.id   9a5df8eab7a82c8881f635875fec89de
#
_cell.length_a   1.000
_cell.length_b   1.000
_cell.length_c   1.000
_cell.angle_alpha   90.00
_cell.angle_beta   90.00
_cell.angle_gamma   90.00
#
_symmetry.space_group_name_H-M   'P 1'
#
loop_
_entity.id
_entity.type
_entity.pdbx_description
1 polymer ?
#
loop_
_entity_poly.entity_id
_entity_poly.type
_entity_poly.pdbx_seq_one_letter_code
_entity_poly.pdbx_strand_id
1 'polypeptide(L)'
;MSTNEELSGPHSPGSEAADLGGEPVIRDSPVGIEAGKYVYCIIKSPKSREFGQIGIGEGTNNVYTVHHRELAAVVSDSPIRIYDPTRENVLAHEFVNETVMREYTVIPMSFGTLFRTEEDIVELLKSTYQAFDDVLEKMNDKIEFGLKVLWDREKVIATIEAENEEIRRLKDEINRSAQSSTYFARMQLGRLIEAALEEAGNRYVRDIHDALKPAAVASRSNKPIGDRMILNAAFLVDRDREKIFDEAVKQISHTYDDLLTFKYTGPWPPYNFVNIKLKLEKATG
;
A
#
# COMPACT_ATOMS: atom_id res chain seq x y z
N MET A 1 -50.49 46.36 4.79
CA MET A 1 -50.10 47.72 5.13
C MET A 1 -48.69 47.86 4.54
N SER A 2 -48.60 48.31 3.36
CA SER A 2 -48.41 49.72 2.95
C SER A 2 -46.93 50.06 3.10
N THR A 3 -46.17 50.54 2.19
CA THR A 3 -46.29 51.20 0.87
C THR A 3 -44.85 51.50 0.49
N ASN A 4 -44.40 51.27 -0.75
CA ASN A 4 -44.14 52.24 -1.82
C ASN A 4 -43.24 53.42 -1.41
N GLU A 5 -42.26 53.89 -2.15
CA GLU A 5 -42.20 54.50 -3.48
C GLU A 5 -40.71 54.81 -3.76
N GLU A 6 -40.13 54.52 -4.88
CA GLU A 6 -40.04 55.21 -6.15
C GLU A 6 -39.28 56.58 -6.17
N LEU A 7 -38.43 56.68 -7.16
CA LEU A 7 -38.11 57.77 -8.09
C LEU A 7 -36.64 58.25 -8.05
N SER A 8 -35.93 58.17 -9.05
CA SER A 8 -35.78 58.65 -10.41
C SER A 8 -34.37 59.33 -10.60
N GLY A 9 -33.70 59.01 -11.70
CA GLY A 9 -32.49 59.68 -12.18
C GLY A 9 -32.80 61.10 -12.73
N PRO A 10 -32.03 61.72 -13.63
CA PRO A 10 -30.86 61.29 -14.43
C PRO A 10 -29.71 62.34 -14.48
N HIS A 11 -28.63 62.10 -15.17
CA HIS A 11 -27.94 62.97 -16.19
C HIS A 11 -26.45 62.60 -16.33
N SER A 12 -26.07 62.17 -17.52
CA SER A 12 -24.74 62.41 -18.10
C SER A 12 -24.62 63.85 -18.60
N PRO A 13 -23.46 64.47 -18.85
CA PRO A 13 -22.58 64.08 -19.97
C PRO A 13 -21.05 64.38 -19.79
N GLY A 14 -20.29 63.82 -20.69
CA GLY A 14 -19.17 64.56 -21.32
C GLY A 14 -17.75 64.16 -20.98
N SER A 15 -17.15 63.43 -21.90
CA SER A 15 -15.86 63.60 -22.57
C SER A 15 -14.58 63.84 -21.73
N GLU A 16 -13.62 62.96 -21.85
CA GLU A 16 -12.41 63.19 -22.70
C GLU A 16 -11.42 62.09 -22.58
N ALA A 17 -10.83 61.73 -23.68
CA ALA A 17 -9.78 60.73 -23.85
C ALA A 17 -8.49 61.15 -23.20
N ALA A 18 -7.79 60.20 -22.55
CA ALA A 18 -6.35 60.22 -22.38
C ALA A 18 -5.83 58.80 -22.60
N ASP A 19 -5.26 58.63 -23.77
CA ASP A 19 -4.39 57.52 -24.15
C ASP A 19 -3.16 57.51 -23.22
N LEU A 20 -2.99 56.45 -22.42
CA LEU A 20 -1.74 56.12 -21.78
C LEU A 20 -1.45 54.65 -22.05
N GLY A 21 -0.48 54.44 -22.95
CA GLY A 21 0.10 53.17 -23.32
C GLY A 21 0.37 52.26 -22.13
N GLY A 22 -0.46 51.23 -21.97
CA GLY A 22 -0.17 50.09 -21.15
C GLY A 22 0.52 49.04 -21.99
N GLU A 23 1.79 48.79 -21.67
CA GLU A 23 2.52 47.64 -22.19
C GLU A 23 1.70 46.36 -22.04
N PRO A 24 1.77 45.43 -23.01
CA PRO A 24 1.04 44.17 -22.89
C PRO A 24 1.62 43.42 -21.68
N VAL A 25 0.79 43.25 -20.65
CA VAL A 25 1.05 42.29 -19.58
C VAL A 25 1.14 40.92 -20.26
N ILE A 26 2.38 40.46 -20.46
CA ILE A 26 2.67 39.08 -20.82
C ILE A 26 2.11 38.28 -19.67
N ARG A 27 0.90 37.71 -19.84
CA ARG A 27 0.43 36.64 -19.01
C ARG A 27 1.38 35.48 -19.29
N ASP A 28 2.26 35.19 -18.34
CA ASP A 28 2.99 33.93 -18.30
C ASP A 28 1.98 32.83 -18.49
N SER A 29 1.98 32.23 -19.66
CA SER A 29 1.29 30.96 -19.89
C SER A 29 1.90 29.99 -18.90
N PRO A 30 1.10 29.21 -18.17
CA PRO A 30 1.64 28.18 -17.26
C PRO A 30 2.62 27.35 -18.07
N VAL A 31 3.85 27.21 -17.58
CA VAL A 31 4.89 26.35 -18.14
C VAL A 31 4.20 25.03 -18.49
N GLY A 32 4.15 24.71 -19.78
CA GLY A 32 3.38 23.58 -20.27
C GLY A 32 3.84 22.32 -19.55
N ILE A 33 2.96 21.76 -18.73
CA ILE A 33 3.22 20.49 -18.06
C ILE A 33 3.29 19.44 -19.16
N GLU A 34 4.47 18.84 -19.34
CA GLU A 34 4.72 17.81 -20.35
C GLU A 34 3.74 16.64 -20.13
N ALA A 35 3.03 16.25 -21.18
CA ALA A 35 2.12 15.08 -21.12
C ALA A 35 2.93 13.79 -21.13
N GLY A 36 2.52 12.83 -20.32
CA GLY A 36 3.13 11.50 -20.21
C GLY A 36 2.08 10.43 -19.96
N LYS A 37 2.57 9.25 -19.58
CA LYS A 37 1.77 8.06 -19.32
C LYS A 37 2.06 7.55 -17.93
N TYR A 38 1.05 7.46 -17.09
CA TYR A 38 1.12 6.80 -15.79
C TYR A 38 0.87 5.31 -15.98
N VAL A 39 1.75 4.46 -15.45
CA VAL A 39 1.67 3.00 -15.60
C VAL A 39 1.27 2.36 -14.28
N TYR A 40 0.20 1.56 -14.30
CA TYR A 40 -0.35 0.88 -13.12
C TYR A 40 0.16 -0.54 -12.96
N CYS A 41 0.07 -1.33 -14.04
CA CYS A 41 0.49 -2.72 -14.03
C CYS A 41 0.79 -3.22 -15.46
N ILE A 42 1.40 -4.41 -15.53
CA ILE A 42 1.59 -5.17 -16.75
C ILE A 42 0.69 -6.41 -16.70
N ILE A 43 0.04 -6.72 -17.80
CA ILE A 43 -0.84 -7.88 -17.97
C ILE A 43 -0.51 -8.64 -19.25
N LYS A 44 -1.02 -9.86 -19.36
CA LYS A 44 -1.05 -10.62 -20.63
C LYS A 44 -2.41 -10.43 -21.28
N SER A 45 -2.45 -9.68 -22.37
CA SER A 45 -3.67 -9.43 -23.14
C SER A 45 -3.32 -9.25 -24.62
N PRO A 46 -3.83 -10.09 -25.51
CA PRO A 46 -3.57 -9.97 -26.95
C PRO A 46 -4.41 -8.87 -27.63
N LYS A 47 -5.39 -8.31 -26.92
CA LYS A 47 -6.33 -7.30 -27.43
C LYS A 47 -6.28 -6.03 -26.60
N SER A 48 -6.45 -4.89 -27.26
CA SER A 48 -6.63 -3.60 -26.58
C SER A 48 -7.83 -3.64 -25.65
N ARG A 49 -7.66 -3.03 -24.47
CA ARG A 49 -8.67 -2.94 -23.41
C ARG A 49 -8.77 -1.52 -22.92
N GLU A 50 -9.97 -1.15 -22.52
CA GLU A 50 -10.27 0.07 -21.76
C GLU A 50 -10.95 -0.32 -20.46
N PHE A 51 -10.54 0.31 -19.38
CA PHE A 51 -11.07 0.07 -18.03
C PHE A 51 -11.93 1.24 -17.51
N GLY A 52 -12.09 2.28 -18.34
CA GLY A 52 -12.90 3.46 -18.02
C GLY A 52 -12.13 4.57 -17.33
N GLN A 53 -12.87 5.58 -16.89
CA GLN A 53 -12.32 6.79 -16.29
C GLN A 53 -12.03 6.59 -14.81
N ILE A 54 -11.00 5.81 -14.48
CA ILE A 54 -10.61 5.45 -13.12
C ILE A 54 -9.15 5.79 -12.79
N GLY A 55 -8.45 6.46 -13.71
CA GLY A 55 -7.04 6.78 -13.57
C GLY A 55 -6.75 7.87 -12.52
N ILE A 56 -5.48 7.93 -12.09
CA ILE A 56 -4.99 8.91 -11.11
C ILE A 56 -5.08 10.35 -11.65
N GLY A 57 -5.40 11.31 -10.77
CA GLY A 57 -5.41 12.75 -11.07
C GLY A 57 -6.77 13.41 -10.88
N GLU A 58 -6.80 14.73 -11.06
CA GLU A 58 -8.02 15.54 -10.97
C GLU A 58 -8.95 15.25 -12.17
N GLY A 59 -10.05 14.58 -11.89
CA GLY A 59 -10.97 14.11 -12.92
C GLY A 59 -10.42 12.82 -13.55
N THR A 60 -11.09 11.80 -13.34
CA THR A 60 -10.85 10.42 -13.74
C THR A 60 -10.32 10.31 -15.18
N ASN A 61 -9.02 10.02 -15.33
CA ASN A 61 -8.41 9.78 -16.62
C ASN A 61 -8.81 8.39 -17.15
N ASN A 62 -9.03 8.29 -18.46
CA ASN A 62 -9.31 6.99 -19.10
C ASN A 62 -8.10 6.06 -18.94
N VAL A 63 -8.36 4.84 -18.47
CA VAL A 63 -7.36 3.78 -18.31
C VAL A 63 -7.48 2.82 -19.46
N TYR A 64 -6.37 2.58 -20.15
CA TYR A 64 -6.31 1.75 -21.36
C TYR A 64 -4.98 0.97 -21.43
N THR A 65 -4.79 0.21 -22.49
CA THR A 65 -3.62 -0.66 -22.66
C THR A 65 -2.72 -0.24 -23.81
N VAL A 66 -1.40 -0.22 -23.54
CA VAL A 66 -0.31 -0.08 -24.53
C VAL A 66 0.36 -1.44 -24.69
N HIS A 67 0.54 -1.90 -25.94
CA HIS A 67 0.85 -3.29 -26.25
C HIS A 67 2.22 -3.51 -26.86
N HIS A 68 2.83 -4.64 -26.51
CA HIS A 68 3.87 -5.30 -27.30
C HIS A 68 3.61 -6.81 -27.34
N ARG A 69 3.21 -7.35 -28.49
CA ARG A 69 2.79 -8.75 -28.65
C ARG A 69 1.62 -9.10 -27.72
N GLU A 70 1.81 -10.09 -26.84
CA GLU A 70 0.79 -10.52 -25.86
C GLU A 70 0.84 -9.75 -24.54
N LEU A 71 1.91 -8.97 -24.31
CA LEU A 71 2.02 -8.13 -23.10
C LEU A 71 1.38 -6.77 -23.33
N ALA A 72 0.75 -6.26 -22.29
CA ALA A 72 0.17 -4.93 -22.27
C ALA A 72 0.47 -4.21 -20.96
N ALA A 73 0.87 -2.95 -21.06
CA ALA A 73 0.91 -2.03 -19.93
C ALA A 73 -0.45 -1.35 -19.78
N VAL A 74 -0.99 -1.36 -18.59
CA VAL A 74 -2.21 -0.63 -18.22
C VAL A 74 -1.81 0.78 -17.81
N VAL A 75 -2.32 1.77 -18.53
CA VAL A 75 -1.87 3.16 -18.45
C VAL A 75 -3.03 4.15 -18.42
N SER A 76 -2.75 5.38 -18.02
CA SER A 76 -3.60 6.55 -18.31
C SER A 76 -2.73 7.73 -18.74
N ASP A 77 -3.31 8.66 -19.48
CA ASP A 77 -2.68 9.94 -19.75
C ASP A 77 -2.50 10.71 -18.45
N SER A 78 -1.34 11.32 -18.27
CA SER A 78 -0.98 11.96 -17.03
C SER A 78 0.11 13.01 -17.25
N PRO A 79 0.05 14.16 -16.58
CA PRO A 79 1.18 15.10 -16.62
C PRO A 79 2.42 14.47 -15.96
N ILE A 80 3.60 14.74 -16.56
CA ILE A 80 4.88 14.31 -15.99
C ILE A 80 5.18 15.18 -14.78
N ARG A 81 4.89 14.65 -13.61
CA ARG A 81 5.16 15.27 -12.32
C ARG A 81 5.42 14.22 -11.25
N ILE A 82 6.04 14.61 -10.16
CA ILE A 82 6.11 13.76 -8.97
C ILE A 82 4.70 13.72 -8.35
N TYR A 83 4.17 12.53 -8.20
CA TYR A 83 2.93 12.30 -7.47
C TYR A 83 3.24 12.04 -6.00
N ASP A 84 2.75 12.92 -5.12
CA ASP A 84 2.86 12.69 -3.69
C ASP A 84 2.02 11.46 -3.29
N PRO A 85 2.54 10.59 -2.41
CA PRO A 85 1.83 9.40 -1.96
C PRO A 85 0.74 9.77 -0.93
N THR A 86 -0.14 10.71 -1.29
CA THR A 86 -1.32 11.02 -0.51
C THR A 86 -2.25 9.80 -0.49
N ARG A 87 -3.10 9.72 0.53
CA ARG A 87 -4.08 8.64 0.61
C ARG A 87 -4.94 8.53 -0.66
N GLU A 88 -5.36 9.66 -1.21
CA GLU A 88 -6.18 9.73 -2.41
C GLU A 88 -5.45 9.15 -3.64
N ASN A 89 -4.22 9.61 -3.89
CA ASN A 89 -3.42 9.14 -5.02
C ASN A 89 -3.09 7.65 -4.92
N VAL A 90 -2.74 7.18 -3.71
CA VAL A 90 -2.45 5.76 -3.49
C VAL A 90 -3.70 4.91 -3.72
N LEU A 91 -4.86 5.33 -3.18
CA LEU A 91 -6.11 4.61 -3.40
C LEU A 91 -6.54 4.61 -4.87
N ALA A 92 -6.34 5.70 -5.62
CA ALA A 92 -6.64 5.72 -7.05
C ALA A 92 -5.74 4.73 -7.83
N HIS A 93 -4.44 4.68 -7.52
CA HIS A 93 -3.53 3.70 -8.12
C HIS A 93 -3.95 2.26 -7.80
N GLU A 94 -4.25 1.96 -6.54
CA GLU A 94 -4.69 0.63 -6.10
C GLU A 94 -6.02 0.25 -6.74
N PHE A 95 -6.98 1.17 -6.85
CA PHE A 95 -8.28 0.91 -7.45
C PHE A 95 -8.18 0.46 -8.92
N VAL A 96 -7.25 1.04 -9.69
CA VAL A 96 -6.98 0.56 -11.06
C VAL A 96 -6.43 -0.85 -11.03
N ASN A 97 -5.42 -1.12 -10.18
CA ASN A 97 -4.83 -2.45 -10.06
C ASN A 97 -5.86 -3.51 -9.63
N GLU A 98 -6.69 -3.20 -8.65
CA GLU A 98 -7.79 -4.08 -8.20
C GLU A 98 -8.82 -4.33 -9.31
N THR A 99 -9.17 -3.30 -10.09
CA THR A 99 -10.11 -3.41 -11.20
C THR A 99 -9.57 -4.34 -12.27
N VAL A 100 -8.31 -4.16 -12.67
CA VAL A 100 -7.65 -5.00 -13.67
C VAL A 100 -7.46 -6.44 -13.17
N MET A 101 -7.13 -6.62 -11.90
CA MET A 101 -6.90 -7.92 -11.27
C MET A 101 -8.14 -8.82 -11.25
N ARG A 102 -9.33 -8.26 -11.42
CA ARG A 102 -10.58 -9.06 -11.50
C ARG A 102 -10.63 -9.97 -12.71
N GLU A 103 -9.99 -9.54 -13.80
CA GLU A 103 -10.00 -10.26 -15.09
C GLU A 103 -8.64 -10.80 -15.50
N TYR A 104 -7.55 -10.24 -14.96
CA TYR A 104 -6.18 -10.53 -15.40
C TYR A 104 -5.26 -10.86 -14.22
N THR A 105 -4.25 -11.67 -14.48
CA THR A 105 -3.05 -11.71 -13.63
C THR A 105 -2.26 -10.43 -13.86
N VAL A 106 -1.87 -9.74 -12.80
CA VAL A 106 -1.20 -8.44 -12.89
C VAL A 106 0.21 -8.48 -12.30
N ILE A 107 1.13 -7.78 -12.94
CA ILE A 107 2.39 -7.36 -12.34
C ILE A 107 2.23 -5.90 -11.97
N PRO A 108 2.01 -5.57 -10.70
CA PRO A 108 1.81 -4.18 -10.29
C PRO A 108 3.11 -3.40 -10.46
N MET A 109 3.00 -2.18 -10.98
CA MET A 109 4.11 -1.22 -11.03
C MET A 109 4.15 -0.39 -9.74
N SER A 110 5.32 0.12 -9.42
CA SER A 110 5.45 1.02 -8.26
C SER A 110 4.62 2.27 -8.44
N PHE A 111 4.01 2.75 -7.35
CA PHE A 111 3.31 4.04 -7.34
C PHE A 111 4.21 5.16 -7.89
N GLY A 112 3.65 6.01 -8.76
CA GLY A 112 4.39 7.10 -9.39
C GLY A 112 5.24 6.68 -10.61
N THR A 113 5.04 5.50 -11.19
CA THR A 113 5.72 5.08 -12.41
C THR A 113 5.16 5.83 -13.63
N LEU A 114 6.02 6.67 -14.25
CA LEU A 114 5.68 7.52 -15.38
C LEU A 114 6.65 7.28 -16.54
N PHE A 115 6.11 7.32 -17.75
CA PHE A 115 6.85 7.34 -19.00
C PHE A 115 6.48 8.57 -19.81
N ARG A 116 7.37 9.02 -20.70
CA ARG A 116 7.11 10.18 -21.54
C ARG A 116 6.14 9.85 -22.64
N THR A 117 6.34 8.72 -23.30
CA THR A 117 5.59 8.31 -24.49
C THR A 117 5.13 6.86 -24.41
N GLU A 118 4.24 6.45 -25.30
CA GLU A 118 3.86 5.05 -25.48
C GLU A 118 5.00 4.23 -26.07
N GLU A 119 5.85 4.85 -26.91
CA GLU A 119 7.02 4.21 -27.48
C GLU A 119 8.02 3.78 -26.41
N ASP A 120 8.22 4.60 -25.36
CA ASP A 120 9.07 4.24 -24.20
C ASP A 120 8.50 3.01 -23.46
N ILE A 121 7.18 2.92 -23.35
CA ILE A 121 6.50 1.77 -22.73
C ILE A 121 6.65 0.52 -23.62
N VAL A 122 6.47 0.66 -24.93
CA VAL A 122 6.66 -0.43 -25.88
C VAL A 122 8.10 -0.95 -25.82
N GLU A 123 9.09 -0.08 -25.72
CA GLU A 123 10.51 -0.48 -25.61
C GLU A 123 10.78 -1.18 -24.26
N LEU A 124 10.17 -0.74 -23.16
CA LEU A 124 10.20 -1.46 -21.89
C LEU A 124 9.63 -2.87 -22.05
N LEU A 125 8.41 -2.99 -22.60
CA LEU A 125 7.76 -4.29 -22.79
C LEU A 125 8.59 -5.22 -23.69
N LYS A 126 9.23 -4.68 -24.70
CA LYS A 126 10.09 -5.42 -25.64
C LYS A 126 11.37 -5.91 -24.96
N SER A 127 12.08 -5.02 -24.26
CA SER A 127 13.37 -5.34 -23.63
C SER A 127 13.23 -6.28 -22.43
N THR A 128 12.07 -6.29 -21.78
CA THR A 128 11.78 -7.13 -20.61
C THR A 128 10.75 -8.23 -20.86
N TYR A 129 10.43 -8.51 -22.14
CA TYR A 129 9.34 -9.42 -22.52
C TYR A 129 9.37 -10.75 -21.78
N GLN A 130 10.48 -11.46 -21.84
CA GLN A 130 10.61 -12.79 -21.22
C GLN A 130 10.46 -12.72 -19.69
N ALA A 131 11.03 -11.70 -19.07
CA ALA A 131 10.94 -11.55 -17.61
C ALA A 131 9.51 -11.29 -17.14
N PHE A 132 8.75 -10.48 -17.88
CA PHE A 132 7.33 -10.24 -17.57
C PHE A 132 6.48 -11.50 -17.84
N ASP A 133 6.72 -12.19 -18.94
CA ASP A 133 6.00 -13.41 -19.28
C ASP A 133 6.20 -14.50 -18.23
N ASP A 134 7.44 -14.77 -17.84
CA ASP A 134 7.80 -15.74 -16.78
C ASP A 134 7.13 -15.40 -15.44
N VAL A 135 7.06 -14.12 -15.09
CA VAL A 135 6.44 -13.69 -13.84
C VAL A 135 4.92 -13.79 -13.92
N LEU A 136 4.30 -13.41 -15.03
CA LEU A 136 2.85 -13.55 -15.23
C LEU A 136 2.42 -15.02 -15.16
N GLU A 137 3.21 -15.93 -15.72
CA GLU A 137 2.96 -17.36 -15.60
C GLU A 137 3.06 -17.86 -14.17
N LYS A 138 4.09 -17.44 -13.42
CA LYS A 138 4.26 -17.81 -12.02
C LYS A 138 3.16 -17.27 -11.12
N MET A 139 2.65 -16.08 -11.41
CA MET A 139 1.61 -15.38 -10.65
C MET A 139 0.20 -15.71 -11.15
N ASN A 140 0.07 -16.58 -12.15
CA ASN A 140 -1.22 -16.91 -12.73
C ASN A 140 -2.20 -17.38 -11.64
N ASP A 141 -3.39 -16.77 -11.63
CA ASP A 141 -4.47 -17.04 -10.65
C ASP A 141 -4.04 -16.95 -9.17
N LYS A 142 -3.05 -16.12 -8.87
CA LYS A 142 -2.60 -15.88 -7.50
C LYS A 142 -2.90 -14.46 -7.05
N ILE A 143 -3.22 -14.34 -5.78
CA ILE A 143 -3.53 -13.09 -5.09
C ILE A 143 -2.70 -13.02 -3.82
N GLU A 144 -2.45 -11.80 -3.35
CA GLU A 144 -1.67 -11.57 -2.14
C GLU A 144 -2.58 -11.14 -1.00
N PHE A 145 -2.32 -11.68 0.20
CA PHE A 145 -2.90 -11.21 1.45
C PHE A 145 -1.82 -10.68 2.38
N GLY A 146 -2.11 -9.55 3.00
CA GLY A 146 -1.27 -8.96 4.03
C GLY A 146 -1.78 -9.32 5.42
N LEU A 147 -0.88 -9.73 6.31
CA LEU A 147 -1.20 -10.00 7.71
C LEU A 147 -0.21 -9.28 8.61
N LYS A 148 -0.74 -8.38 9.44
CA LYS A 148 0.00 -7.75 10.53
C LYS A 148 -0.61 -8.19 11.85
N VAL A 149 0.23 -8.65 12.77
CA VAL A 149 -0.22 -9.08 14.11
C VAL A 149 0.45 -8.22 15.16
N LEU A 150 -0.38 -7.64 16.00
CA LEU A 150 0.04 -6.82 17.13
C LEU A 150 -0.35 -7.55 18.42
N TRP A 151 0.52 -7.49 19.41
CA TRP A 151 0.21 -8.03 20.74
C TRP A 151 -0.21 -6.94 21.74
N ASP A 152 -1.01 -7.32 22.72
CA ASP A 152 -1.21 -6.56 23.95
C ASP A 152 -0.10 -6.97 24.92
N ARG A 153 1.01 -6.21 24.91
CA ARG A 153 2.20 -6.56 25.68
C ARG A 153 1.93 -6.68 27.18
N GLU A 154 1.02 -5.87 27.72
CA GLU A 154 0.67 -5.91 29.15
C GLU A 154 -0.07 -7.22 29.48
N LYS A 155 -1.02 -7.62 28.67
CA LYS A 155 -1.73 -8.90 28.86
C LYS A 155 -0.80 -10.10 28.71
N VAL A 156 0.10 -10.07 27.70
CA VAL A 156 1.09 -11.14 27.52
C VAL A 156 2.02 -11.24 28.71
N ILE A 157 2.50 -10.11 29.27
CA ILE A 157 3.31 -10.09 30.50
C ILE A 157 2.51 -10.70 31.66
N ALA A 158 1.25 -10.30 31.84
CA ALA A 158 0.41 -10.83 32.90
C ALA A 158 0.22 -12.37 32.77
N THR A 159 0.07 -12.87 31.56
CA THR A 159 0.00 -14.33 31.29
C THR A 159 1.33 -15.01 31.62
N ILE A 160 2.46 -14.44 31.18
CA ILE A 160 3.80 -14.94 31.50
C ILE A 160 4.02 -14.99 33.02
N GLU A 161 3.67 -13.92 33.75
CA GLU A 161 3.79 -13.85 35.20
C GLU A 161 2.90 -14.92 35.89
N ALA A 162 1.71 -15.19 35.36
CA ALA A 162 0.82 -16.21 35.89
C ALA A 162 1.33 -17.65 35.66
N GLU A 163 2.01 -17.89 34.53
CA GLU A 163 2.46 -19.22 34.14
C GLU A 163 3.89 -19.56 34.60
N ASN A 164 4.76 -18.54 34.79
CA ASN A 164 6.16 -18.73 35.15
C ASN A 164 6.39 -18.63 36.67
N GLU A 165 6.68 -19.75 37.29
CA GLU A 165 6.87 -19.82 38.75
C GLU A 165 8.11 -19.03 39.23
N GLU A 166 9.20 -18.99 38.46
CA GLU A 166 10.41 -18.24 38.80
C GLU A 166 10.16 -16.74 38.82
N ILE A 167 9.44 -16.24 37.80
CA ILE A 167 9.04 -14.82 37.69
C ILE A 167 8.12 -14.46 38.87
N ARG A 168 7.14 -15.28 39.19
CA ARG A 168 6.26 -15.05 40.36
C ARG A 168 7.04 -14.99 41.66
N ARG A 169 7.92 -15.98 41.91
CA ARG A 169 8.71 -16.04 43.12
C ARG A 169 9.62 -14.80 43.27
N LEU A 170 10.28 -14.39 42.20
CA LEU A 170 11.18 -13.24 42.20
C LEU A 170 10.40 -11.92 42.43
N LYS A 171 9.22 -11.78 41.85
CA LYS A 171 8.32 -10.66 42.06
C LYS A 171 7.85 -10.57 43.53
N ASP A 172 7.49 -11.70 44.13
CA ASP A 172 7.09 -11.78 45.52
C ASP A 172 8.26 -11.42 46.49
N GLU A 173 9.46 -11.87 46.18
CA GLU A 173 10.67 -11.52 46.92
C GLU A 173 10.95 -10.01 46.87
N ILE A 174 10.85 -9.42 45.71
CA ILE A 174 11.00 -7.95 45.54
C ILE A 174 9.95 -7.19 46.35
N ASN A 175 8.71 -7.66 46.33
CA ASN A 175 7.61 -6.99 47.04
C ASN A 175 7.73 -7.09 48.57
N ARG A 176 8.39 -8.12 49.10
CA ARG A 176 8.59 -8.32 50.53
C ARG A 176 9.86 -7.64 51.07
N SER A 177 10.77 -7.25 50.21
CA SER A 177 12.09 -6.73 50.56
C SER A 177 12.11 -5.19 50.57
N ALA A 178 13.04 -4.60 51.38
CA ALA A 178 13.23 -3.16 51.39
C ALA A 178 13.77 -2.66 50.04
N GLN A 179 13.33 -1.49 49.58
CA GLN A 179 13.59 -0.95 48.25
C GLN A 179 15.09 -0.86 47.91
N SER A 180 15.94 -0.61 48.87
CA SER A 180 17.41 -0.51 48.67
C SER A 180 18.10 -1.83 48.37
N SER A 181 17.53 -2.98 48.74
CA SER A 181 18.13 -4.31 48.58
C SER A 181 17.64 -5.04 47.32
N THR A 182 16.71 -4.46 46.56
CA THR A 182 16.04 -5.15 45.45
C THR A 182 16.57 -4.81 44.04
N TYR A 183 17.62 -4.02 43.92
CA TYR A 183 18.13 -3.55 42.62
C TYR A 183 18.50 -4.72 41.67
N PHE A 184 19.31 -5.66 42.15
CA PHE A 184 19.72 -6.83 41.34
C PHE A 184 18.54 -7.75 41.02
N ALA A 185 17.64 -7.97 41.99
CA ALA A 185 16.44 -8.78 41.77
C ALA A 185 15.52 -8.17 40.71
N ARG A 186 15.34 -6.85 40.71
CA ARG A 186 14.57 -6.13 39.68
C ARG A 186 15.21 -6.22 38.29
N MET A 187 16.55 -6.10 38.21
CA MET A 187 17.27 -6.30 36.94
C MET A 187 17.10 -7.74 36.42
N GLN A 188 17.19 -8.72 37.32
CA GLN A 188 17.00 -10.14 36.97
C GLN A 188 15.56 -10.39 36.50
N LEU A 189 14.56 -9.87 37.22
CA LEU A 189 13.15 -9.94 36.82
C LEU A 189 12.91 -9.36 35.44
N GLY A 190 13.47 -8.15 35.16
CA GLY A 190 13.37 -7.53 33.85
C GLY A 190 13.93 -8.40 32.72
N ARG A 191 15.11 -9.00 32.94
CA ARG A 191 15.72 -9.92 31.95
C ARG A 191 14.88 -11.18 31.72
N LEU A 192 14.33 -11.76 32.78
CA LEU A 192 13.48 -12.96 32.67
C LEU A 192 12.18 -12.66 31.91
N ILE A 193 11.55 -11.51 32.18
CA ILE A 193 10.36 -11.06 31.46
C ILE A 193 10.67 -10.81 29.99
N GLU A 194 11.77 -10.11 29.66
CA GLU A 194 12.13 -9.87 28.25
C GLU A 194 12.43 -11.18 27.50
N ALA A 195 13.17 -12.11 28.10
CA ALA A 195 13.44 -13.42 27.50
C ALA A 195 12.13 -14.22 27.26
N ALA A 196 11.24 -14.21 28.23
CA ALA A 196 9.95 -14.90 28.12
C ALA A 196 9.01 -14.24 27.08
N LEU A 197 9.06 -12.90 26.95
CA LEU A 197 8.35 -12.18 25.88
C LEU A 197 8.87 -12.54 24.49
N GLU A 198 10.19 -12.59 24.32
CA GLU A 198 10.82 -12.98 23.05
C GLU A 198 10.40 -14.42 22.66
N GLU A 199 10.44 -15.34 23.62
CA GLU A 199 10.01 -16.72 23.41
C GLU A 199 8.52 -16.82 23.06
N ALA A 200 7.65 -16.11 23.78
CA ALA A 200 6.22 -16.04 23.49
C ALA A 200 5.94 -15.45 22.11
N GLY A 201 6.59 -14.35 21.74
CA GLY A 201 6.48 -13.74 20.42
C GLY A 201 6.89 -14.70 19.30
N ASN A 202 8.02 -15.36 19.45
CA ASN A 202 8.51 -16.37 18.50
C ASN A 202 7.55 -17.57 18.40
N ARG A 203 6.94 -18.01 19.50
CA ARG A 203 5.92 -19.06 19.51
C ARG A 203 4.68 -18.63 18.72
N TYR A 204 4.11 -17.46 19.01
CA TYR A 204 2.95 -16.93 18.29
C TYR A 204 3.20 -16.81 16.78
N VAL A 205 4.36 -16.30 16.39
CA VAL A 205 4.74 -16.21 14.97
C VAL A 205 4.80 -17.58 14.31
N ARG A 206 5.40 -18.57 14.96
CA ARG A 206 5.45 -19.96 14.45
C ARG A 206 4.06 -20.53 14.30
N ASP A 207 3.22 -20.46 15.35
CA ASP A 207 1.86 -21.02 15.34
C ASP A 207 1.00 -20.42 14.23
N ILE A 208 1.12 -19.09 14.01
CA ILE A 208 0.43 -18.39 12.92
C ILE A 208 0.94 -18.87 11.54
N HIS A 209 2.25 -18.97 11.37
CA HIS A 209 2.82 -19.48 10.11
C HIS A 209 2.43 -20.93 9.83
N ASP A 210 2.48 -21.79 10.83
CA ASP A 210 2.14 -23.21 10.68
C ASP A 210 0.65 -23.41 10.37
N ALA A 211 -0.23 -22.57 10.93
CA ALA A 211 -1.64 -22.59 10.61
C ALA A 211 -1.95 -22.12 9.18
N LEU A 212 -1.24 -21.08 8.67
CA LEU A 212 -1.54 -20.45 7.39
C LEU A 212 -0.78 -21.06 6.20
N LYS A 213 0.42 -21.60 6.43
CA LYS A 213 1.28 -22.21 5.40
C LYS A 213 0.58 -23.26 4.52
N PRO A 214 -0.27 -24.17 5.04
CA PRO A 214 -0.94 -25.19 4.22
C PRO A 214 -1.94 -24.59 3.20
N ALA A 215 -2.46 -23.39 3.46
CA ALA A 215 -3.41 -22.71 2.59
C ALA A 215 -2.75 -21.71 1.61
N ALA A 216 -1.46 -21.42 1.78
CA ALA A 216 -0.71 -20.48 0.95
C ALA A 216 0.28 -21.21 0.02
N VAL A 217 0.54 -20.62 -1.15
CA VAL A 217 1.58 -21.07 -2.10
C VAL A 217 2.96 -20.65 -1.62
N ALA A 218 3.06 -19.43 -1.09
CA ALA A 218 4.28 -18.86 -0.55
C ALA A 218 3.97 -17.83 0.54
N SER A 219 4.93 -17.57 1.39
CA SER A 219 4.86 -16.48 2.36
C SER A 219 6.16 -15.68 2.37
N ARG A 220 6.06 -14.38 2.69
CA ARG A 220 7.18 -13.49 2.88
C ARG A 220 7.02 -12.71 4.16
N SER A 221 7.99 -12.82 5.06
CA SER A 221 8.04 -12.01 6.27
C SER A 221 8.74 -10.67 5.97
N ASN A 222 8.11 -9.59 6.37
CA ASN A 222 8.65 -8.25 6.36
C ASN A 222 9.05 -7.85 7.79
N LYS A 223 9.89 -6.84 7.93
CA LYS A 223 10.29 -6.34 9.25
C LYS A 223 9.08 -5.79 10.00
N PRO A 224 8.80 -6.24 11.23
CA PRO A 224 7.80 -5.62 12.10
C PRO A 224 8.10 -4.14 12.35
N ILE A 225 7.07 -3.33 12.52
CA ILE A 225 7.16 -1.88 12.74
C ILE A 225 6.71 -1.56 14.16
N GLY A 226 7.62 -0.97 14.94
CA GLY A 226 7.39 -0.67 16.35
C GLY A 226 7.46 -1.91 17.25
N ASP A 227 7.22 -1.71 18.53
CA ASP A 227 7.38 -2.70 19.60
C ASP A 227 6.16 -3.61 19.83
N ARG A 228 5.01 -3.18 19.33
CA ARG A 228 3.75 -3.95 19.43
C ARG A 228 3.50 -4.90 18.28
N MET A 229 4.20 -4.75 17.16
CA MET A 229 4.00 -5.62 16.01
C MET A 229 4.95 -6.82 16.09
N ILE A 230 4.40 -8.03 16.17
CA ILE A 230 5.17 -9.28 16.21
C ILE A 230 5.27 -9.97 14.85
N LEU A 231 4.32 -9.72 13.96
CA LEU A 231 4.32 -10.26 12.60
C LEU A 231 3.92 -9.20 11.59
N ASN A 232 4.65 -9.14 10.48
CA ASN A 232 4.31 -8.41 9.27
C ASN A 232 4.62 -9.33 8.09
N ALA A 233 3.60 -9.95 7.52
CA ALA A 233 3.78 -10.97 6.50
C ALA A 233 2.84 -10.74 5.31
N ALA A 234 3.30 -11.16 4.13
CA ALA A 234 2.51 -11.31 2.93
C ALA A 234 2.38 -12.81 2.59
N PHE A 235 1.20 -13.22 2.15
CA PHE A 235 0.91 -14.59 1.74
C PHE A 235 0.41 -14.59 0.29
N LEU A 236 1.01 -15.41 -0.53
CA LEU A 236 0.56 -15.67 -1.90
C LEU A 236 -0.36 -16.87 -1.86
N VAL A 237 -1.56 -16.71 -2.37
CA VAL A 237 -2.64 -17.70 -2.30
C VAL A 237 -3.22 -17.91 -3.69
N ASP A 238 -3.50 -19.16 -4.07
CA ASP A 238 -4.26 -19.45 -5.28
C ASP A 238 -5.70 -18.90 -5.11
N ARG A 239 -6.22 -18.24 -6.11
CA ARG A 239 -7.53 -17.56 -6.06
C ARG A 239 -8.68 -18.50 -5.68
N ASP A 240 -8.64 -19.75 -6.12
CA ASP A 240 -9.60 -20.77 -5.78
C ASP A 240 -9.54 -21.24 -4.31
N ARG A 241 -8.42 -20.94 -3.62
CA ARG A 241 -8.18 -21.26 -2.21
C ARG A 241 -8.38 -20.06 -1.26
N GLU A 242 -8.81 -18.90 -1.75
CA GLU A 242 -9.06 -17.70 -0.96
C GLU A 242 -9.90 -17.99 0.29
N LYS A 243 -11.05 -18.65 0.12
CA LYS A 243 -11.96 -18.98 1.25
C LYS A 243 -11.31 -19.90 2.30
N ILE A 244 -10.43 -20.79 1.86
CA ILE A 244 -9.70 -21.69 2.76
C ILE A 244 -8.70 -20.89 3.59
N PHE A 245 -8.02 -19.93 2.94
CA PHE A 245 -7.07 -19.05 3.60
C PHE A 245 -7.77 -18.11 4.59
N ASP A 246 -8.90 -17.49 4.19
CA ASP A 246 -9.72 -16.64 5.06
C ASP A 246 -10.17 -17.38 6.33
N GLU A 247 -10.65 -18.61 6.18
CA GLU A 247 -11.08 -19.40 7.33
C GLU A 247 -9.91 -19.79 8.24
N ALA A 248 -8.73 -20.09 7.67
CA ALA A 248 -7.53 -20.36 8.45
C ALA A 248 -7.08 -19.13 9.26
N VAL A 249 -7.12 -17.92 8.66
CA VAL A 249 -6.83 -16.67 9.37
C VAL A 249 -7.83 -16.44 10.50
N LYS A 250 -9.11 -16.66 10.24
CA LYS A 250 -10.17 -16.50 11.23
C LYS A 250 -9.98 -17.47 12.41
N GLN A 251 -9.69 -18.74 12.14
CA GLN A 251 -9.46 -19.75 13.18
C GLN A 251 -8.27 -19.39 14.07
N ILE A 252 -7.11 -19.07 13.46
CA ILE A 252 -5.93 -18.73 14.27
C ILE A 252 -6.13 -17.40 15.01
N SER A 253 -6.87 -16.44 14.48
CA SER A 253 -7.17 -15.20 15.18
C SER A 253 -8.03 -15.45 16.43
N HIS A 254 -9.01 -16.35 16.37
CA HIS A 254 -9.82 -16.72 17.53
C HIS A 254 -9.03 -17.44 18.64
N THR A 255 -7.96 -18.16 18.27
CA THR A 255 -7.10 -18.83 19.25
C THR A 255 -6.40 -17.84 20.18
N TYR A 256 -6.16 -16.61 19.71
CA TYR A 256 -5.37 -15.59 20.39
C TYR A 256 -6.12 -14.25 20.56
N ASP A 257 -7.44 -14.22 20.49
CA ASP A 257 -8.25 -12.99 20.46
C ASP A 257 -8.06 -12.09 21.70
N ASP A 258 -7.75 -12.67 22.86
CA ASP A 258 -7.47 -11.93 24.10
C ASP A 258 -6.08 -11.28 24.13
N LEU A 259 -5.11 -11.80 23.38
CA LEU A 259 -3.69 -11.44 23.44
C LEU A 259 -3.19 -10.71 22.19
N LEU A 260 -3.75 -11.05 21.02
CA LEU A 260 -3.27 -10.59 19.72
C LEU A 260 -4.37 -9.90 18.92
N THR A 261 -3.98 -8.86 18.19
CA THR A 261 -4.85 -8.18 17.22
C THR A 261 -4.36 -8.48 15.83
N PHE A 262 -5.21 -9.11 15.02
CA PHE A 262 -4.93 -9.44 13.62
C PHE A 262 -5.43 -8.33 12.69
N LYS A 263 -4.55 -7.78 11.86
CA LYS A 263 -4.89 -6.87 10.77
C LYS A 263 -4.67 -7.60 9.46
N TYR A 264 -5.75 -8.15 8.94
CA TYR A 264 -5.81 -8.90 7.70
C TYR A 264 -6.33 -8.03 6.57
N THR A 265 -5.66 -8.02 5.43
CA THR A 265 -5.97 -7.16 4.28
C THR A 265 -5.74 -7.90 2.97
N GLY A 266 -6.48 -7.53 1.95
CA GLY A 266 -6.46 -8.11 0.61
C GLY A 266 -7.87 -8.48 0.15
N PRO A 267 -8.01 -9.14 -1.01
CA PRO A 267 -6.91 -9.55 -1.89
C PRO A 267 -6.22 -8.38 -2.58
N TRP A 268 -4.90 -8.45 -2.69
CA TRP A 268 -4.05 -7.48 -3.37
C TRP A 268 -3.34 -8.09 -4.57
N PRO A 269 -2.90 -7.28 -5.55
CA PRO A 269 -1.89 -7.69 -6.51
C PRO A 269 -0.63 -8.17 -5.80
N PRO A 270 0.14 -9.11 -6.39
CA PRO A 270 1.25 -9.78 -5.68
C PRO A 270 2.51 -8.91 -5.55
N TYR A 271 2.39 -7.72 -4.93
CA TYR A 271 3.47 -6.75 -4.75
C TYR A 271 4.72 -7.31 -4.08
N ASN A 272 4.52 -8.16 -3.07
CA ASN A 272 5.64 -8.74 -2.33
C ASN A 272 6.30 -9.92 -3.05
N PHE A 273 5.69 -10.47 -4.08
CA PHE A 273 6.16 -11.68 -4.79
C PHE A 273 6.69 -11.40 -6.18
N VAL A 274 6.42 -10.22 -6.72
CA VAL A 274 6.97 -9.76 -8.01
C VAL A 274 8.31 -9.06 -7.76
N ASN A 275 9.39 -9.55 -8.38
CA ASN A 275 10.72 -9.00 -8.24
C ASN A 275 11.36 -8.86 -9.63
N ILE A 276 11.00 -7.80 -10.36
CA ILE A 276 11.59 -7.48 -11.66
C ILE A 276 12.52 -6.29 -11.49
N LYS A 277 13.82 -6.52 -11.67
CA LYS A 277 14.83 -5.45 -11.74
C LYS A 277 14.78 -4.82 -13.13
N LEU A 278 14.10 -3.71 -13.26
CA LEU A 278 14.14 -2.90 -14.48
C LEU A 278 15.53 -2.26 -14.59
N LYS A 279 16.32 -2.67 -15.58
CA LYS A 279 17.48 -1.92 -16.02
C LYS A 279 17.00 -0.83 -16.97
N LEU A 280 16.63 0.31 -16.41
CA LEU A 280 16.46 1.53 -17.21
C LEU A 280 17.87 1.99 -17.59
N GLU A 281 18.28 1.75 -18.81
CA GLU A 281 19.43 2.44 -19.37
C GLU A 281 19.09 3.93 -19.39
N LYS A 282 19.85 4.72 -18.64
CA LYS A 282 19.75 6.19 -18.73
C LYS A 282 20.06 6.54 -20.17
N ALA A 283 19.09 7.05 -20.90
CA ALA A 283 19.33 7.75 -22.13
C ALA A 283 20.24 8.94 -21.79
N THR A 284 21.53 8.78 -21.99
CA THR A 284 22.50 9.87 -22.02
C THR A 284 22.26 10.59 -23.34
N GLY A 285 21.60 11.72 -23.28
CA GLY A 285 21.49 12.71 -24.33
C GLY A 285 21.78 14.06 -23.74
#